data_6f1adcc6b9c7b2911d5d8ead8093e35a
#
_entry.id   6f1adcc6b9c7b2911d5d8ead8093e35a
#
_cell.length_a   1.000
_cell.length_b   1.000
_cell.length_c   1.000
_cell.angle_alpha   90.00
_cell.angle_beta   90.00
_cell.angle_gamma   90.00
#
_symmetry.space_group_name_H-M   'P 1'
#
loop_
_entity.id
_entity.type
_entity.pdbx_description
1 polymer ?
#
loop_
_entity_poly.entity_id
_entity_poly.type
_entity_poly.pdbx_seq_one_letter_code
_entity_poly.pdbx_strand_id
1 'polypeptide(L)'
;PVVTIAADDSKEISYIDVFYTQHGQMDGKMDDSTNTKSRFWRHAPVGTHKGKWTASLPLFSMKKPLWVYANVRYKLDQPISGAGYYYGSYTAHSFNLSSIMKVASVKQLQAAKTLVSLKPTNLVEDFQGNWQKEWYSYKPEKWGIKTHKVYDEQWTAPEGAKISFEVRTAQANLLTVGIDDHASEVQLHGKEHWQAIELSPTDFRDAEDKPLANWKGIKQFRLDDTERLRPPRGSKAKAKLVGAPWKGKPPEFRNLRWKKG
;
A
#
# COMPACT_ATOMS: atom_id res chain seq x y z
N PRO A 1 6.57 -15.00 -14.37
CA PRO A 1 6.50 -16.19 -13.51
C PRO A 1 5.07 -16.51 -13.10
N VAL A 2 4.84 -17.78 -12.75
CA VAL A 2 3.58 -18.26 -12.17
C VAL A 2 3.90 -18.97 -10.87
N VAL A 3 3.13 -18.71 -9.83
CA VAL A 3 3.19 -19.44 -8.58
C VAL A 3 2.01 -20.39 -8.48
N THR A 4 2.25 -21.59 -7.96
CA THR A 4 1.20 -22.57 -7.62
C THR A 4 1.11 -22.65 -6.09
N ILE A 5 -0.10 -22.56 -5.57
CA ILE A 5 -0.38 -22.61 -4.14
C ILE A 5 -0.98 -23.99 -3.83
N ALA A 6 -0.31 -24.73 -2.93
CA ALA A 6 -0.86 -25.94 -2.31
C ALA A 6 -1.44 -25.54 -0.95
N ALA A 7 -2.72 -25.21 -0.93
CA ALA A 7 -3.43 -24.93 0.30
C ALA A 7 -3.89 -26.24 0.95
N ASP A 8 -3.91 -26.25 2.29
CA ASP A 8 -4.56 -27.31 3.05
C ASP A 8 -6.09 -27.19 2.85
N ASP A 9 -6.75 -28.27 2.49
CA ASP A 9 -8.19 -28.34 2.23
C ASP A 9 -9.01 -28.95 3.39
N SER A 10 -8.36 -29.14 4.54
CA SER A 10 -9.03 -29.64 5.76
C SER A 10 -10.11 -28.69 6.30
N LYS A 11 -10.10 -27.44 5.87
CA LYS A 11 -11.08 -26.40 6.19
C LYS A 11 -11.54 -25.68 4.93
N GLU A 12 -12.73 -25.11 4.96
CA GLU A 12 -13.27 -24.32 3.84
C GLU A 12 -12.42 -23.05 3.61
N ILE A 13 -11.88 -22.95 2.39
CA ILE A 13 -11.10 -21.80 1.95
C ILE A 13 -12.06 -20.69 1.51
N SER A 14 -11.99 -19.52 2.16
CA SER A 14 -12.78 -18.35 1.77
C SER A 14 -12.15 -17.65 0.56
N TYR A 15 -10.85 -17.43 0.58
CA TYR A 15 -10.06 -16.87 -0.51
C TYR A 15 -8.55 -17.05 -0.28
N ILE A 16 -7.79 -16.86 -1.35
CA ILE A 16 -6.33 -16.86 -1.34
C ILE A 16 -5.84 -15.53 -1.91
N ASP A 17 -4.93 -14.89 -1.21
CA ASP A 17 -4.18 -13.73 -1.69
C ASP A 17 -2.73 -14.13 -1.94
N VAL A 18 -2.17 -13.64 -3.04
CA VAL A 18 -0.74 -13.76 -3.34
C VAL A 18 -0.14 -12.37 -3.38
N PHE A 19 0.92 -12.19 -2.62
CA PHE A 19 1.68 -10.95 -2.61
C PHE A 19 3.11 -11.20 -3.08
N TYR A 20 3.63 -10.28 -3.89
CA TYR A 20 4.97 -10.37 -4.43
C TYR A 20 5.62 -9.01 -4.56
N THR A 21 6.95 -8.99 -4.57
CA THR A 21 7.73 -7.76 -4.73
C THR A 21 9.08 -8.03 -5.38
N GLN A 22 9.58 -7.04 -6.13
CA GLN A 22 10.98 -6.96 -6.57
C GLN A 22 11.75 -5.85 -5.83
N HIS A 23 11.11 -5.27 -4.80
CA HIS A 23 11.68 -4.22 -4.00
C HIS A 23 12.42 -4.81 -2.81
N GLY A 24 13.74 -4.84 -2.87
CA GLY A 24 14.62 -5.33 -1.83
C GLY A 24 16.01 -5.60 -2.35
N GLN A 25 16.97 -5.67 -1.46
CA GLN A 25 18.36 -5.99 -1.75
C GLN A 25 18.76 -7.23 -0.96
N MET A 26 19.55 -8.09 -1.60
CA MET A 26 20.23 -9.20 -0.93
C MET A 26 21.70 -8.80 -0.80
N ASP A 27 22.01 -7.97 0.16
CA ASP A 27 23.37 -7.47 0.37
C ASP A 27 24.17 -8.29 1.41
N GLY A 28 23.56 -9.33 1.95
CA GLY A 28 24.16 -10.18 2.98
C GLY A 28 24.33 -9.54 4.36
N LYS A 29 24.01 -8.26 4.52
CA LYS A 29 24.07 -7.53 5.78
C LYS A 29 22.71 -7.47 6.49
N MET A 30 21.64 -7.49 5.72
CA MET A 30 20.28 -7.61 6.21
C MET A 30 19.62 -8.79 5.52
N ASP A 31 18.96 -9.63 6.31
CA ASP A 31 18.11 -10.66 5.76
C ASP A 31 16.84 -10.00 5.18
N ASP A 32 16.94 -9.60 3.91
CA ASP A 32 15.83 -9.01 3.17
C ASP A 32 14.64 -9.96 3.04
N SER A 33 14.83 -11.27 3.26
CA SER A 33 13.76 -12.25 3.23
C SER A 33 12.76 -12.03 4.38
N THR A 34 13.22 -11.48 5.50
CA THR A 34 12.40 -11.18 6.67
C THR A 34 12.03 -9.70 6.80
N ASN A 35 12.78 -8.79 6.14
CA ASN A 35 12.52 -7.36 6.21
C ASN A 35 11.44 -6.94 5.23
N THR A 36 10.20 -6.87 5.69
CA THR A 36 9.06 -6.42 4.89
C THR A 36 8.73 -4.94 5.07
N LYS A 37 9.45 -4.24 5.96
CA LYS A 37 9.19 -2.84 6.28
C LYS A 37 9.48 -1.92 5.09
N SER A 38 8.53 -1.03 4.82
CA SER A 38 8.61 -0.04 3.73
C SER A 38 8.76 -0.64 2.32
N ARG A 39 8.39 -1.90 2.11
CA ARG A 39 8.30 -2.50 0.78
C ARG A 39 6.89 -2.35 0.23
N PHE A 40 6.80 -2.12 -1.06
CA PHE A 40 5.54 -2.29 -1.75
C PHE A 40 5.34 -3.78 -2.11
N TRP A 41 4.22 -4.34 -1.70
CA TRP A 41 3.80 -5.69 -2.04
C TRP A 41 2.64 -5.63 -3.02
N ARG A 42 2.88 -6.12 -4.24
CA ARG A 42 1.86 -6.23 -5.28
C ARG A 42 0.93 -7.37 -4.96
N HIS A 43 -0.36 -7.17 -5.13
CA HIS A 43 -1.34 -8.22 -5.08
C HIS A 43 -1.49 -8.87 -6.46
N ALA A 44 -1.34 -10.19 -6.53
CA ALA A 44 -1.59 -10.97 -7.74
C ALA A 44 -2.93 -11.70 -7.61
N PRO A 45 -3.88 -11.46 -8.55
CA PRO A 45 -5.13 -12.21 -8.57
C PRO A 45 -4.88 -13.72 -8.68
N VAL A 46 -5.58 -14.49 -7.85
CA VAL A 46 -5.49 -15.94 -7.81
C VAL A 46 -6.64 -16.54 -8.59
N GLY A 47 -6.33 -17.46 -9.48
CA GLY A 47 -7.29 -18.26 -10.22
C GLY A 47 -7.03 -19.75 -10.03
N THR A 48 -7.94 -20.57 -10.56
CA THR A 48 -7.75 -22.03 -10.62
C THR A 48 -7.35 -22.45 -12.02
N HIS A 49 -6.28 -23.25 -12.12
CA HIS A 49 -5.85 -23.87 -13.36
C HIS A 49 -5.60 -25.36 -13.14
N LYS A 50 -6.29 -26.23 -13.88
CA LYS A 50 -6.19 -27.69 -13.76
C LYS A 50 -6.34 -28.18 -12.28
N GLY A 51 -7.31 -27.62 -11.56
CA GLY A 51 -7.57 -27.97 -10.15
C GLY A 51 -6.54 -27.44 -9.14
N LYS A 52 -5.61 -26.57 -9.56
CA LYS A 52 -4.61 -25.95 -8.67
C LYS A 52 -4.81 -24.44 -8.61
N TRP A 53 -4.59 -23.86 -7.44
CA TRP A 53 -4.56 -22.41 -7.27
C TRP A 53 -3.28 -21.84 -7.86
N THR A 54 -3.41 -20.84 -8.72
CA THR A 54 -2.27 -20.23 -9.40
C THR A 54 -2.41 -18.71 -9.47
N ALA A 55 -1.27 -18.01 -9.47
CA ALA A 55 -1.21 -16.58 -9.73
C ALA A 55 -0.05 -16.24 -10.68
N SER A 56 -0.29 -15.35 -11.63
CA SER A 56 0.74 -14.76 -12.48
C SER A 56 1.39 -13.59 -11.76
N LEU A 57 2.74 -13.50 -11.86
CA LEU A 57 3.54 -12.49 -11.19
C LEU A 57 4.27 -11.62 -12.23
N PRO A 58 3.62 -10.59 -12.80
CA PRO A 58 4.25 -9.67 -13.73
C PRO A 58 5.52 -9.02 -13.13
N LEU A 59 6.60 -8.95 -13.89
CA LEU A 59 7.88 -8.40 -13.43
C LEU A 59 8.15 -7.03 -14.05
N PHE A 60 8.76 -6.17 -13.25
CA PHE A 60 9.29 -4.88 -13.66
C PHE A 60 10.76 -4.96 -14.10
N SER A 61 11.54 -5.89 -13.55
CA SER A 61 12.98 -6.00 -13.83
C SER A 61 13.47 -7.44 -13.79
N MET A 62 14.36 -7.78 -14.73
CA MET A 62 15.15 -9.03 -14.71
C MET A 62 16.46 -8.91 -13.92
N LYS A 63 16.77 -7.74 -13.39
CA LYS A 63 17.97 -7.46 -12.60
C LYS A 63 17.74 -7.50 -11.09
N LYS A 64 16.52 -7.79 -10.66
CA LYS A 64 16.10 -7.83 -9.26
C LYS A 64 15.49 -9.19 -8.94
N PRO A 65 15.74 -9.74 -7.74
CA PRO A 65 15.07 -10.96 -7.29
C PRO A 65 13.57 -10.73 -7.09
N LEU A 66 12.84 -11.82 -7.01
CA LEU A 66 11.39 -11.83 -6.78
C LEU A 66 11.10 -12.53 -5.45
N TRP A 67 10.45 -11.84 -4.52
CA TRP A 67 9.89 -12.42 -3.31
C TRP A 67 8.40 -12.64 -3.50
N VAL A 68 7.89 -13.76 -3.01
CA VAL A 68 6.46 -14.08 -3.06
C VAL A 68 6.03 -14.87 -1.84
N TYR A 69 4.84 -14.57 -1.34
CA TYR A 69 4.14 -15.39 -0.35
C TYR A 69 2.63 -15.39 -0.63
N ALA A 70 1.93 -16.36 -0.05
CA ALA A 70 0.49 -16.48 -0.14
C ALA A 70 -0.13 -16.45 1.26
N ASN A 71 -1.31 -15.84 1.36
CA ASN A 71 -2.19 -15.92 2.51
C ASN A 71 -3.44 -16.70 2.13
N VAL A 72 -3.74 -17.74 2.85
CA VAL A 72 -4.98 -18.52 2.70
C VAL A 72 -5.90 -18.17 3.86
N ARG A 73 -7.11 -17.69 3.55
CA ARG A 73 -8.13 -17.42 4.55
C ARG A 73 -9.09 -18.57 4.63
N TYR A 74 -9.19 -19.15 5.82
CA TYR A 74 -10.08 -20.25 6.16
C TYR A 74 -11.27 -19.74 6.95
N LYS A 75 -12.45 -20.36 6.75
CA LYS A 75 -13.59 -20.18 7.63
C LYS A 75 -13.38 -20.92 8.94
N LEU A 76 -13.87 -20.35 10.02
CA LEU A 76 -14.01 -21.04 11.29
C LEU A 76 -15.35 -21.79 11.30
N ASP A 77 -15.37 -22.99 11.90
CA ASP A 77 -16.58 -23.78 12.06
C ASP A 77 -17.60 -23.06 12.95
N GLN A 78 -17.09 -22.32 13.94
CA GLN A 78 -17.86 -21.41 14.79
C GLN A 78 -17.09 -20.11 15.02
N PRO A 79 -17.78 -18.97 15.15
CA PRO A 79 -17.14 -17.70 15.48
C PRO A 79 -16.41 -17.78 16.82
N ILE A 80 -15.23 -17.20 16.89
CA ILE A 80 -14.42 -17.11 18.11
C ILE A 80 -14.36 -15.65 18.55
N SER A 81 -14.84 -15.37 19.77
CA SER A 81 -14.70 -14.06 20.40
C SER A 81 -13.53 -14.04 21.38
N GLY A 82 -12.75 -12.98 21.35
CA GLY A 82 -11.58 -12.85 22.21
C GLY A 82 -10.99 -11.45 22.21
N ALA A 83 -10.00 -11.24 23.08
CA ALA A 83 -9.26 -10.00 23.13
C ALA A 83 -8.35 -9.84 21.91
N GLY A 84 -8.50 -8.74 21.21
CA GLY A 84 -7.56 -8.30 20.17
C GLY A 84 -6.35 -7.62 20.77
N TYR A 85 -5.21 -7.72 20.09
CA TYR A 85 -3.93 -7.26 20.63
C TYR A 85 -3.90 -5.74 20.95
N TYR A 86 -4.52 -4.91 20.09
CA TYR A 86 -4.54 -3.45 20.26
C TYR A 86 -5.95 -2.85 20.31
N TYR A 87 -6.98 -3.58 19.93
CA TYR A 87 -8.27 -3.00 19.57
C TYR A 87 -9.44 -3.52 20.41
N GLY A 88 -9.15 -4.13 21.54
CA GLY A 88 -10.18 -4.69 22.42
C GLY A 88 -10.69 -6.06 21.97
N SER A 89 -11.89 -6.42 22.40
CA SER A 89 -12.52 -7.69 22.03
C SER A 89 -13.16 -7.61 20.65
N TYR A 90 -12.98 -8.67 19.86
CA TYR A 90 -13.65 -8.82 18.58
C TYR A 90 -14.06 -10.28 18.34
N THR A 91 -14.98 -10.49 17.41
CA THR A 91 -15.40 -11.83 17.00
C THR A 91 -14.83 -12.12 15.62
N ALA A 92 -14.03 -13.19 15.54
CA ALA A 92 -13.46 -13.68 14.29
C ALA A 92 -14.34 -14.78 13.70
N HIS A 93 -14.60 -14.72 12.40
CA HIS A 93 -15.31 -15.74 11.62
C HIS A 93 -14.37 -16.52 10.69
N SER A 94 -13.11 -16.15 10.67
CA SER A 94 -12.09 -16.72 9.79
C SER A 94 -10.70 -16.48 10.37
N PHE A 95 -9.71 -17.25 9.89
CA PHE A 95 -8.31 -17.05 10.20
C PHE A 95 -7.44 -17.12 8.94
N ASN A 96 -6.24 -16.56 9.00
CA ASN A 96 -5.27 -16.59 7.91
C ASN A 96 -4.10 -17.51 8.24
N LEU A 97 -3.66 -18.30 7.27
CA LEU A 97 -2.34 -18.94 7.28
C LEU A 97 -1.51 -18.33 6.15
N SER A 98 -0.30 -17.90 6.50
CA SER A 98 0.67 -17.41 5.54
C SER A 98 1.65 -18.50 5.16
N SER A 99 1.97 -18.61 3.88
CA SER A 99 3.06 -19.49 3.43
C SER A 99 4.42 -18.94 3.91
N ILE A 100 5.42 -19.82 3.92
CA ILE A 100 6.82 -19.35 3.96
C ILE A 100 7.08 -18.51 2.70
N MET A 101 7.80 -17.41 2.86
CA MET A 101 8.20 -16.56 1.75
C MET A 101 9.21 -17.31 0.86
N LYS A 102 8.96 -17.31 -0.45
CA LYS A 102 9.85 -17.86 -1.47
C LYS A 102 10.56 -16.74 -2.20
N VAL A 103 11.82 -17.00 -2.57
CA VAL A 103 12.65 -16.05 -3.30
C VAL A 103 13.14 -16.72 -4.58
N ALA A 104 12.89 -16.09 -5.72
CA ALA A 104 13.53 -16.43 -6.99
C ALA A 104 14.66 -15.45 -7.24
N SER A 105 15.89 -15.96 -7.29
CA SER A 105 17.08 -15.15 -7.57
C SER A 105 17.10 -14.64 -9.02
N VAL A 106 17.88 -13.60 -9.28
CA VAL A 106 18.11 -13.08 -10.63
C VAL A 106 18.55 -14.17 -11.59
N LYS A 107 19.48 -15.04 -11.17
CA LYS A 107 19.95 -16.18 -11.99
C LYS A 107 18.81 -17.14 -12.36
N GLN A 108 17.93 -17.45 -11.44
CA GLN A 108 16.77 -18.33 -11.68
C GLN A 108 15.78 -17.69 -12.65
N LEU A 109 15.48 -16.39 -12.48
CA LEU A 109 14.57 -15.66 -13.38
C LEU A 109 15.13 -15.61 -14.81
N GLN A 110 16.43 -15.37 -14.97
CA GLN A 110 17.12 -15.34 -16.26
C GLN A 110 17.18 -16.73 -16.92
N ALA A 111 17.52 -17.77 -16.16
CA ALA A 111 17.54 -19.15 -16.65
C ALA A 111 16.15 -19.61 -17.13
N ALA A 112 15.09 -19.16 -16.47
CA ALA A 112 13.71 -19.43 -16.87
C ALA A 112 13.25 -18.58 -18.06
N LYS A 113 14.11 -17.73 -18.63
CA LYS A 113 13.77 -16.81 -19.75
C LYS A 113 12.51 -15.98 -19.48
N THR A 114 12.33 -15.57 -18.23
CA THR A 114 11.16 -14.79 -17.82
C THR A 114 11.15 -13.43 -18.53
N LEU A 115 9.97 -12.94 -18.88
CA LEU A 115 9.82 -11.65 -19.56
C LEU A 115 9.40 -10.56 -18.55
N VAL A 116 9.89 -9.34 -18.79
CA VAL A 116 9.42 -8.12 -18.15
C VAL A 116 8.12 -7.70 -18.81
N SER A 117 7.08 -7.49 -18.02
CA SER A 117 5.76 -7.10 -18.52
C SER A 117 5.21 -5.82 -17.88
N LEU A 118 5.74 -5.40 -16.72
CA LEU A 118 5.40 -4.12 -16.11
C LEU A 118 6.26 -3.01 -16.71
N LYS A 119 5.65 -1.84 -16.88
CA LYS A 119 6.31 -0.63 -17.41
C LYS A 119 6.11 0.53 -16.45
N PRO A 120 7.01 1.53 -16.45
CA PRO A 120 6.76 2.78 -15.72
C PRO A 120 5.42 3.39 -16.11
N THR A 121 4.70 3.90 -15.13
CA THR A 121 3.42 4.60 -15.35
C THR A 121 3.25 5.73 -14.36
N ASN A 122 2.59 6.79 -14.81
CA ASN A 122 2.23 7.91 -13.94
C ASN A 122 0.93 7.63 -13.15
N LEU A 123 0.10 6.68 -13.56
CA LEU A 123 -1.09 6.28 -12.82
C LEU A 123 -0.67 5.37 -11.65
N VAL A 124 -0.73 5.89 -10.43
CA VAL A 124 -0.35 5.17 -9.21
C VAL A 124 -1.50 4.28 -8.74
N GLU A 125 -2.74 4.81 -8.77
CA GLU A 125 -3.94 4.08 -8.34
C GLU A 125 -5.19 4.64 -9.02
N ASP A 126 -6.01 3.75 -9.57
CA ASP A 126 -7.32 4.14 -10.13
C ASP A 126 -8.48 3.99 -9.13
N PHE A 127 -8.23 3.29 -8.01
CA PHE A 127 -9.19 2.92 -6.97
C PHE A 127 -10.32 2.02 -7.48
N GLN A 128 -10.01 1.18 -8.48
CA GLN A 128 -10.96 0.21 -9.02
C GLN A 128 -10.62 -1.23 -8.59
N GLY A 129 -11.61 -2.11 -8.64
CA GLY A 129 -11.40 -3.54 -8.33
C GLY A 129 -10.93 -3.78 -6.90
N ASN A 130 -9.87 -4.54 -6.75
CA ASN A 130 -9.32 -4.96 -5.45
C ASN A 130 -8.17 -4.05 -4.95
N TRP A 131 -8.21 -2.76 -5.26
CA TRP A 131 -7.17 -1.81 -4.91
C TRP A 131 -6.76 -1.84 -3.43
N GLN A 132 -7.71 -2.11 -2.52
CA GLN A 132 -7.48 -2.18 -1.07
C GLN A 132 -6.42 -3.23 -0.69
N LYS A 133 -6.19 -4.25 -1.53
CA LYS A 133 -5.17 -5.28 -1.27
C LYS A 133 -3.74 -4.74 -1.29
N GLU A 134 -3.51 -3.60 -1.92
CA GLU A 134 -2.22 -2.92 -2.02
C GLU A 134 -2.13 -1.68 -1.12
N TRP A 135 -3.16 -1.48 -0.29
CA TRP A 135 -3.24 -0.44 0.72
C TRP A 135 -3.45 -1.07 2.10
N TYR A 136 -3.07 -0.38 3.14
CA TYR A 136 -3.23 -0.88 4.50
C TYR A 136 -3.63 0.23 5.48
N SER A 137 -4.19 -0.17 6.61
CA SER A 137 -4.48 0.69 7.74
C SER A 137 -4.07 -0.02 9.03
N TYR A 138 -3.53 0.73 9.99
CA TYR A 138 -3.34 0.24 11.36
C TYR A 138 -4.56 0.47 12.25
N LYS A 139 -5.57 1.14 11.72
CA LYS A 139 -6.82 1.47 12.41
C LYS A 139 -7.99 1.06 11.54
N PRO A 140 -8.33 -0.23 11.52
CA PRO A 140 -9.36 -0.76 10.61
C PRO A 140 -10.76 -0.16 10.88
N GLU A 141 -10.97 0.44 12.05
CA GLU A 141 -12.20 1.17 12.41
C GLU A 141 -12.27 2.56 11.75
N LYS A 142 -11.18 3.04 11.17
CA LYS A 142 -11.09 4.31 10.44
C LYS A 142 -10.88 4.06 8.96
N TRP A 143 -11.28 5.03 8.13
CA TRP A 143 -11.10 4.96 6.69
C TRP A 143 -9.67 5.27 6.21
N GLY A 144 -8.84 5.86 7.08
CA GLY A 144 -7.47 6.26 6.73
C GLY A 144 -6.63 5.11 6.16
N ILE A 145 -5.96 5.35 5.04
CA ILE A 145 -5.26 4.34 4.24
C ILE A 145 -3.85 4.79 3.85
N LYS A 146 -2.97 3.81 3.66
CA LYS A 146 -1.55 4.01 3.35
C LYS A 146 -1.09 3.03 2.29
N THR A 147 -0.11 3.43 1.49
CA THR A 147 0.53 2.55 0.51
C THR A 147 2.02 2.87 0.36
N HIS A 148 2.81 1.87 -0.05
CA HIS A 148 4.20 2.03 -0.44
C HIS A 148 4.39 2.04 -1.97
N LYS A 149 3.32 2.16 -2.77
CA LYS A 149 3.40 2.23 -4.24
C LYS A 149 4.40 3.29 -4.72
N VAL A 150 4.38 4.47 -4.10
CA VAL A 150 5.26 5.59 -4.47
C VAL A 150 6.76 5.30 -4.28
N TYR A 151 7.10 4.23 -3.55
CA TYR A 151 8.48 3.77 -3.38
C TYR A 151 8.92 2.76 -4.44
N ASP A 152 8.00 2.16 -5.17
CA ASP A 152 8.30 1.20 -6.23
C ASP A 152 8.67 1.93 -7.53
N GLU A 153 9.68 1.44 -8.25
CA GLU A 153 10.21 2.06 -9.47
C GLU A 153 9.16 2.24 -10.58
N GLN A 154 8.12 1.42 -10.58
CA GLN A 154 7.04 1.55 -11.56
C GLN A 154 6.37 2.92 -11.48
N TRP A 155 6.30 3.50 -10.29
CA TRP A 155 5.62 4.78 -10.03
C TRP A 155 6.56 5.88 -9.58
N THR A 156 7.80 5.86 -10.07
CA THR A 156 8.76 6.96 -9.81
C THR A 156 8.19 8.28 -10.32
N ALA A 157 8.14 9.27 -9.45
CA ALA A 157 7.66 10.60 -9.82
C ALA A 157 8.57 11.23 -10.88
N PRO A 158 8.04 11.75 -12.00
CA PRO A 158 8.79 12.57 -12.91
C PRO A 158 9.32 13.85 -12.23
N GLU A 159 10.40 14.38 -12.73
CA GLU A 159 10.92 15.68 -12.25
C GLU A 159 9.88 16.79 -12.45
N GLY A 160 9.70 17.65 -11.44
CA GLY A 160 8.73 18.72 -11.45
C GLY A 160 7.26 18.29 -11.41
N ALA A 161 6.97 16.99 -11.28
CA ALA A 161 5.59 16.50 -11.23
C ALA A 161 4.85 17.01 -9.99
N LYS A 162 3.53 17.08 -10.11
CA LYS A 162 2.59 17.18 -9.00
C LYS A 162 1.93 15.84 -8.75
N ILE A 163 1.60 15.53 -7.50
CA ILE A 163 0.67 14.45 -7.21
C ILE A 163 -0.76 14.96 -7.45
N SER A 164 -1.55 14.20 -8.18
CA SER A 164 -2.91 14.59 -8.54
C SER A 164 -3.86 13.42 -8.31
N PHE A 165 -5.04 13.70 -7.78
CA PHE A 165 -6.13 12.75 -7.62
C PHE A 165 -7.46 13.49 -7.53
N GLU A 166 -8.55 12.74 -7.59
CA GLU A 166 -9.88 13.29 -7.40
C GLU A 166 -10.52 12.65 -6.16
N VAL A 167 -11.22 13.47 -5.39
CA VAL A 167 -11.92 13.06 -4.17
C VAL A 167 -13.37 13.52 -4.19
N ARG A 168 -14.27 12.70 -3.67
CA ARG A 168 -15.69 13.01 -3.53
C ARG A 168 -16.13 12.77 -2.08
N THR A 169 -16.83 13.74 -1.51
CA THR A 169 -17.40 13.68 -0.16
C THR A 169 -18.78 14.31 -0.12
N ALA A 170 -19.66 13.79 0.71
CA ALA A 170 -21.00 14.36 0.92
C ALA A 170 -20.94 15.68 1.72
N GLN A 171 -20.00 15.78 2.66
CA GLN A 171 -19.87 16.93 3.57
C GLN A 171 -18.50 17.59 3.40
N ALA A 172 -18.43 18.88 3.72
CA ALA A 172 -17.17 19.58 3.81
C ALA A 172 -16.29 18.98 4.90
N ASN A 173 -15.03 18.68 4.58
CA ASN A 173 -14.05 18.04 5.45
C ASN A 173 -12.66 18.59 5.21
N LEU A 174 -11.75 18.28 6.11
CA LEU A 174 -10.32 18.52 5.95
C LEU A 174 -9.63 17.16 5.70
N LEU A 175 -9.09 16.98 4.48
CA LEU A 175 -8.34 15.79 4.11
C LEU A 175 -6.87 16.01 4.41
N THR A 176 -6.26 15.09 5.12
CA THR A 176 -4.81 15.05 5.34
C THR A 176 -4.17 14.11 4.32
N VAL A 177 -3.31 14.64 3.47
CA VAL A 177 -2.49 13.89 2.52
C VAL A 177 -1.08 13.80 3.07
N GLY A 178 -0.58 12.58 3.31
CA GLY A 178 0.74 12.36 3.92
C GLY A 178 1.76 11.77 2.96
N ILE A 179 2.99 12.25 3.05
CA ILE A 179 4.19 11.67 2.39
C ILE A 179 5.26 11.51 3.45
N ASP A 180 5.64 10.27 3.77
CA ASP A 180 6.62 9.95 4.82
C ASP A 180 6.34 10.70 6.13
N ASP A 181 7.18 11.64 6.54
CA ASP A 181 7.04 12.46 7.74
C ASP A 181 6.46 13.86 7.47
N HIS A 182 5.96 14.09 6.26
CA HIS A 182 5.32 15.34 5.85
C HIS A 182 3.82 15.14 5.59
N ALA A 183 3.05 16.22 5.71
CA ALA A 183 1.64 16.23 5.33
C ALA A 183 1.22 17.57 4.71
N SER A 184 0.14 17.51 3.94
CA SER A 184 -0.61 18.65 3.40
C SER A 184 -2.07 18.53 3.83
N GLU A 185 -2.71 19.63 4.18
CA GLU A 185 -4.13 19.72 4.50
C GLU A 185 -4.89 20.28 3.31
N VAL A 186 -5.95 19.59 2.91
CA VAL A 186 -6.75 19.93 1.74
C VAL A 186 -8.20 20.14 2.16
N GLN A 187 -8.71 21.36 1.97
CA GLN A 187 -10.12 21.67 2.23
C GLN A 187 -11.01 21.02 1.17
N LEU A 188 -11.93 20.18 1.59
CA LEU A 188 -12.95 19.58 0.74
C LEU A 188 -14.28 20.32 0.89
N HIS A 189 -14.94 20.56 -0.26
CA HIS A 189 -16.17 21.36 -0.29
C HIS A 189 -17.44 20.57 -0.01
N GLY A 190 -17.38 19.23 -0.09
CA GLY A 190 -18.57 18.36 -0.02
C GLY A 190 -19.39 18.43 -1.31
N LYS A 191 -20.72 18.31 -1.19
CA LYS A 191 -21.68 18.41 -2.30
C LYS A 191 -21.68 17.20 -3.26
N GLU A 192 -21.05 16.08 -2.91
CA GLU A 192 -21.00 14.85 -3.72
C GLU A 192 -20.42 15.01 -5.15
N HIS A 193 -19.70 16.11 -5.40
CA HIS A 193 -18.98 16.32 -6.64
C HIS A 193 -17.51 15.92 -6.51
N TRP A 194 -16.93 15.44 -7.60
CA TRP A 194 -15.52 15.17 -7.66
C TRP A 194 -14.72 16.47 -7.65
N GLN A 195 -13.85 16.60 -6.65
CA GLN A 195 -12.91 17.71 -6.51
C GLN A 195 -11.53 17.22 -6.93
N ALA A 196 -10.93 17.88 -7.92
CA ALA A 196 -9.55 17.60 -8.34
C ALA A 196 -8.58 18.26 -7.36
N ILE A 197 -7.59 17.48 -6.91
CA ILE A 197 -6.51 17.91 -6.03
C ILE A 197 -5.20 17.79 -6.78
N GLU A 198 -4.36 18.81 -6.68
CA GLU A 198 -2.99 18.82 -7.21
C GLU A 198 -2.06 19.40 -6.16
N LEU A 199 -1.03 18.64 -5.76
CA LEU A 199 -0.09 19.03 -4.73
C LEU A 199 1.34 18.93 -5.26
N SER A 200 2.12 19.95 -5.03
CA SER A 200 3.56 20.00 -5.25
C SER A 200 4.32 19.54 -4.01
N PRO A 201 5.60 19.17 -4.08
CA PRO A 201 6.37 18.83 -2.88
C PRO A 201 6.30 19.90 -1.79
N THR A 202 6.38 21.17 -2.21
CA THR A 202 6.37 22.31 -1.30
C THR A 202 5.05 22.54 -0.56
N ASP A 203 3.98 21.84 -0.93
CA ASP A 203 2.69 21.90 -0.21
C ASP A 203 2.68 20.99 1.03
N PHE A 204 3.66 20.10 1.13
CA PHE A 204 3.81 19.19 2.27
C PHE A 204 4.77 19.77 3.29
N ARG A 205 4.39 19.72 4.57
CA ARG A 205 5.18 20.23 5.69
C ARG A 205 5.46 19.11 6.70
N ASP A 206 6.66 19.13 7.29
CA ASP A 206 7.01 18.27 8.42
C ASP A 206 6.56 18.90 9.76
N ALA A 207 6.94 18.26 10.87
CA ALA A 207 6.62 18.75 12.21
C ALA A 207 7.28 20.10 12.56
N GLU A 208 8.31 20.51 11.84
CA GLU A 208 9.03 21.79 12.00
C GLU A 208 8.63 22.83 10.92
N ASP A 209 7.55 22.57 10.18
CA ASP A 209 7.04 23.40 9.07
C ASP A 209 8.00 23.51 7.87
N LYS A 210 8.99 22.61 7.76
CA LYS A 210 9.88 22.56 6.60
C LYS A 210 9.17 21.89 5.43
N PRO A 211 9.26 22.46 4.21
CA PRO A 211 8.66 21.84 3.04
C PRO A 211 9.41 20.58 2.60
N LEU A 212 8.69 19.63 2.00
CA LEU A 212 9.29 18.53 1.26
C LEU A 212 10.05 19.10 0.05
N ALA A 213 11.33 18.78 -0.09
CA ALA A 213 12.17 19.35 -1.13
C ALA A 213 11.80 18.87 -2.55
N ASN A 214 11.53 17.60 -2.68
CA ASN A 214 11.17 16.93 -3.94
C ASN A 214 10.61 15.53 -3.67
N TRP A 215 10.22 14.80 -4.72
CA TRP A 215 9.67 13.44 -4.61
C TRP A 215 10.72 12.32 -4.54
N LYS A 216 12.01 12.65 -4.59
CA LYS A 216 13.06 11.63 -4.64
C LYS A 216 13.16 10.90 -3.30
N GLY A 217 13.06 9.57 -3.36
CA GLY A 217 13.25 8.70 -2.19
C GLY A 217 12.05 8.62 -1.25
N ILE A 218 10.89 9.17 -1.61
CA ILE A 218 9.65 8.98 -0.84
C ILE A 218 9.29 7.50 -0.78
N LYS A 219 8.70 7.09 0.36
CA LYS A 219 8.42 5.67 0.63
C LYS A 219 6.96 5.38 0.85
N GLN A 220 6.21 6.31 1.41
CA GLN A 220 4.84 6.08 1.82
C GLN A 220 3.94 7.25 1.43
N PHE A 221 2.79 6.92 0.86
CA PHE A 221 1.68 7.85 0.63
C PHE A 221 0.52 7.51 1.55
N ARG A 222 -0.18 8.52 2.08
CA ARG A 222 -1.29 8.36 3.02
C ARG A 222 -2.44 9.30 2.67
N LEU A 223 -3.65 8.82 2.93
CA LEU A 223 -4.89 9.59 2.95
C LEU A 223 -5.57 9.34 4.29
N ASP A 224 -5.79 10.37 5.09
CA ASP A 224 -6.35 10.23 6.44
C ASP A 224 -7.17 11.48 6.82
N ASP A 225 -7.88 11.41 7.94
CA ASP A 225 -8.53 12.57 8.56
C ASP A 225 -7.52 13.39 9.37
N THR A 226 -6.63 12.72 10.09
CA THR A 226 -5.65 13.33 10.97
C THR A 226 -4.31 12.60 10.88
N GLU A 227 -3.23 13.33 11.00
CA GLU A 227 -1.89 12.74 11.06
C GLU A 227 -1.08 13.39 12.19
N ARG A 228 -0.30 12.57 12.88
CA ARG A 228 0.64 13.04 13.89
C ARG A 228 2.06 13.03 13.33
N LEU A 229 2.50 14.18 12.88
CA LEU A 229 3.86 14.40 12.39
C LEU A 229 4.83 14.35 13.57
N ARG A 230 5.87 13.56 13.43
CA ARG A 230 6.92 13.42 14.44
C ARG A 230 8.18 14.14 13.97
N PRO A 231 8.79 14.99 14.78
CA PRO A 231 10.04 15.62 14.42
C PRO A 231 11.16 14.56 14.30
N PRO A 232 12.25 14.86 13.59
CA PRO A 232 13.41 13.99 13.50
C PRO A 232 13.96 13.64 14.88
N ARG A 233 14.55 12.45 14.99
CA ARG A 233 15.18 12.01 16.25
C ARG A 233 16.27 12.99 16.68
N GLY A 234 16.21 13.47 17.91
CA GLY A 234 17.14 14.47 18.46
C GLY A 234 16.68 15.93 18.28
N SER A 235 15.61 16.19 17.54
CA SER A 235 14.99 17.52 17.50
C SER A 235 14.34 17.87 18.85
N LYS A 236 14.36 19.16 19.18
CA LYS A 236 13.62 19.74 20.33
C LYS A 236 12.16 20.06 20.00
N ALA A 237 11.77 19.99 18.73
CA ALA A 237 10.40 20.22 18.31
C ALA A 237 9.44 19.18 18.88
N LYS A 238 8.20 19.59 19.10
CA LYS A 238 7.13 18.70 19.54
C LYS A 238 6.43 18.07 18.33
N ALA A 239 5.85 16.88 18.54
CA ALA A 239 4.99 16.29 17.51
C ALA A 239 3.80 17.23 17.23
N LYS A 240 3.49 17.41 15.93
CA LYS A 240 2.41 18.26 15.44
C LYS A 240 1.25 17.39 14.98
N LEU A 241 0.05 17.68 15.46
CA LEU A 241 -1.17 17.08 14.92
C LEU A 241 -1.68 17.98 13.78
N VAL A 242 -1.95 17.39 12.62
CA VAL A 242 -2.57 18.03 11.46
C VAL A 242 -3.87 17.33 11.11
N GLY A 243 -4.77 18.01 10.39
CA GLY A 243 -6.08 17.52 10.04
C GLY A 243 -7.12 17.76 11.13
N ALA A 244 -8.31 17.23 10.90
CA ALA A 244 -9.45 17.30 11.81
C ALA A 244 -10.26 16.02 11.76
N PRO A 245 -11.00 15.66 12.83
CA PRO A 245 -11.87 14.49 12.82
C PRO A 245 -12.85 14.51 11.65
N TRP A 246 -12.92 13.38 10.93
CA TRP A 246 -13.77 13.25 9.76
C TRP A 246 -15.27 13.31 10.10
N LYS A 247 -16.05 13.96 9.24
CA LYS A 247 -17.49 14.07 9.37
C LYS A 247 -18.19 13.24 8.29
N GLY A 248 -19.14 12.40 8.68
CA GLY A 248 -19.97 11.64 7.76
C GLY A 248 -19.28 10.39 7.18
N LYS A 249 -19.72 9.98 6.01
CA LYS A 249 -19.21 8.77 5.32
C LYS A 249 -17.76 8.95 4.88
N PRO A 250 -16.99 7.84 4.78
CA PRO A 250 -15.64 7.88 4.18
C PRO A 250 -15.63 8.53 2.80
N PRO A 251 -14.51 9.16 2.41
CA PRO A 251 -14.36 9.73 1.07
C PRO A 251 -14.21 8.65 0.01
N GLU A 252 -14.55 9.00 -1.23
CA GLU A 252 -14.25 8.21 -2.40
C GLU A 252 -13.09 8.87 -3.16
N PHE A 253 -12.21 8.04 -3.71
CA PHE A 253 -11.03 8.50 -4.46
C PHE A 253 -11.00 7.89 -5.86
N ARG A 254 -10.35 8.59 -6.79
CA ARG A 254 -10.00 8.05 -8.11
C ARG A 254 -8.80 8.76 -8.71
N ASN A 255 -8.14 8.10 -9.67
CA ASN A 255 -7.13 8.70 -10.55
C ASN A 255 -5.90 9.29 -9.83
N LEU A 256 -5.38 8.63 -8.77
CA LEU A 256 -4.12 9.05 -8.15
C LEU A 256 -2.97 8.87 -9.16
N ARG A 257 -2.30 9.94 -9.51
CA ARG A 257 -1.25 9.95 -10.53
C ARG A 257 -0.22 11.06 -10.35
N TRP A 258 0.91 10.88 -10.98
CA TRP A 258 1.84 11.96 -11.23
C TRP A 258 1.38 12.73 -12.46
N LYS A 259 1.22 14.04 -12.31
CA LYS A 259 0.90 14.98 -13.39
C LYS A 259 2.13 15.83 -13.67
N LYS A 260 2.58 15.89 -14.93
CA LYS A 260 3.65 16.81 -15.32
C LYS A 260 3.21 18.24 -15.03
N GLY A 261 4.12 19.02 -14.45
CA GLY A 261 3.92 20.45 -14.26
C GLY A 261 3.97 21.23 -15.57
#